data_64101e806b17344814435be849ea111d
#
_entry.id   64101e806b17344814435be849ea111d
#
_cell.length_a   1.000
_cell.length_b   1.000
_cell.length_c   1.000
_cell.angle_alpha   90.00
_cell.angle_beta   90.00
_cell.angle_gamma   90.00
#
_symmetry.space_group_name_H-M   'P 1'
#
loop_
_entity.id
_entity.type
_entity.pdbx_description
1 polymer ?
#
loop_
_entity_poly.entity_id
_entity_poly.type
_entity_poly.pdbx_seq_one_letter_code
_entity_poly.pdbx_strand_id
1 'polypeptide(L)'
;MFDKKIYIKRRGKLALEMVNNSVALIEASSEKIRNNDAYYRFRQSSNFFYLTGFDKPNAFLMLIKKKNKVKSVFCSKKPNKHDEIWTGKLLSSKQIMNNYGFDACDYFESIEKIMRVNLEGISVIYHSLKEDTFIKKVFDDTISNLDKQYRKGVESPSQVYSLKKVLHKLRLVKDKDEIKNIRKATDISSKAH
;
A
#
# COMPACT_ATOMS: atom_id res chain seq x y z
N MET A 1 -18.62 -3.60 5.91
CA MET A 1 -17.46 -3.68 4.99
C MET A 1 -17.66 -2.62 3.91
N PHE A 2 -16.69 -1.79 3.62
CA PHE A 2 -16.80 -0.80 2.54
C PHE A 2 -16.80 -1.52 1.18
N ASP A 3 -17.53 -0.96 0.20
CA ASP A 3 -17.54 -1.52 -1.16
C ASP A 3 -16.12 -1.43 -1.76
N LYS A 4 -15.55 -2.57 -2.17
CA LYS A 4 -14.23 -2.63 -2.82
C LYS A 4 -14.13 -1.74 -4.07
N LYS A 5 -15.24 -1.47 -4.73
CA LYS A 5 -15.30 -0.59 -5.92
C LYS A 5 -14.78 0.82 -5.63
N ILE A 6 -14.98 1.33 -4.40
CA ILE A 6 -14.48 2.65 -3.96
C ILE A 6 -12.96 2.66 -4.03
N TYR A 7 -12.30 1.65 -3.50
CA TYR A 7 -10.83 1.57 -3.46
C TYR A 7 -10.22 1.30 -4.83
N ILE A 8 -10.86 0.46 -5.65
CA ILE A 8 -10.47 0.25 -7.05
C ILE A 8 -10.51 1.58 -7.81
N LYS A 9 -11.59 2.35 -7.68
CA LYS A 9 -11.73 3.68 -8.29
C LYS A 9 -10.64 4.65 -7.83
N ARG A 10 -10.29 4.64 -6.53
CA ARG A 10 -9.24 5.52 -5.96
C ARG A 10 -7.85 5.15 -6.48
N ARG A 11 -7.54 3.85 -6.60
CA ARG A 11 -6.31 3.38 -7.26
C ARG A 11 -6.27 3.79 -8.73
N GLY A 12 -7.40 3.70 -9.42
CA GLY A 12 -7.53 4.20 -10.79
C GLY A 12 -7.25 5.71 -10.90
N LYS A 13 -7.81 6.52 -10.01
CA LYS A 13 -7.52 7.98 -9.97
C LYS A 13 -6.03 8.25 -9.71
N LEU A 14 -5.40 7.51 -8.80
CA LEU A 14 -3.96 7.63 -8.57
C LEU A 14 -3.18 7.29 -9.84
N ALA A 15 -3.55 6.21 -10.53
CA ALA A 15 -2.88 5.80 -11.76
C ALA A 15 -3.02 6.84 -12.90
N LEU A 16 -4.09 7.64 -12.94
CA LEU A 16 -4.23 8.74 -13.91
C LEU A 16 -3.20 9.85 -13.66
N GLU A 17 -2.88 10.14 -12.39
CA GLU A 17 -1.87 11.15 -12.02
C GLU A 17 -0.42 10.64 -12.15
N MET A 18 -0.22 9.33 -12.28
CA MET A 18 1.10 8.72 -12.48
C MET A 18 1.49 8.79 -13.96
N VAL A 19 2.78 9.05 -14.22
CA VAL A 19 3.34 8.93 -15.57
C VAL A 19 3.39 7.47 -16.00
N ASN A 20 3.49 7.24 -17.31
CA ASN A 20 3.68 5.87 -17.81
C ASN A 20 5.05 5.34 -17.40
N ASN A 21 5.21 4.02 -17.35
CA ASN A 21 6.42 3.34 -16.89
C ASN A 21 6.83 3.74 -15.47
N SER A 22 5.87 3.73 -14.54
CA SER A 22 6.08 4.12 -13.15
C SER A 22 5.45 3.15 -12.15
N VAL A 23 5.93 3.20 -10.92
CA VAL A 23 5.40 2.44 -9.78
C VAL A 23 5.13 3.36 -8.60
N ALA A 24 3.99 3.19 -7.94
CA ALA A 24 3.73 3.79 -6.63
C ALA A 24 3.87 2.74 -5.53
N LEU A 25 4.64 3.07 -4.48
CA LEU A 25 4.95 2.21 -3.35
C LEU A 25 4.33 2.80 -2.08
N ILE A 26 3.46 2.04 -1.43
CA ILE A 26 2.72 2.49 -0.25
C ILE A 26 2.78 1.42 0.83
N GLU A 27 3.24 1.82 2.02
CA GLU A 27 3.35 0.96 3.19
C GLU A 27 2.23 1.21 4.19
N ALA A 28 1.69 0.14 4.76
CA ALA A 28 0.76 0.19 5.89
C ALA A 28 1.45 0.69 7.16
N SER A 29 0.67 1.06 8.16
CA SER A 29 1.20 1.27 9.51
C SER A 29 1.59 -0.06 10.15
N SER A 30 2.63 -0.04 10.98
CA SER A 30 2.97 -1.08 11.93
C SER A 30 2.31 -0.81 13.28
N GLU A 31 2.16 -1.83 14.09
CA GLU A 31 1.80 -1.69 15.50
C GLU A 31 2.91 -0.95 16.27
N LYS A 32 2.53 -0.18 17.27
CA LYS A 32 3.47 0.56 18.11
C LYS A 32 3.36 0.07 19.55
N ILE A 33 4.49 -0.31 20.11
CA ILE A 33 4.59 -0.68 21.52
C ILE A 33 4.34 0.56 22.36
N ARG A 34 3.48 0.43 23.35
CA ARG A 34 3.22 1.45 24.39
C ARG A 34 4.11 1.24 25.59
N ASN A 35 4.15 0.01 26.10
CA ASN A 35 4.93 -0.39 27.26
C ASN A 35 5.07 -1.91 27.27
N ASN A 36 6.30 -2.44 27.40
CA ASN A 36 6.61 -3.88 27.42
C ASN A 36 5.90 -4.64 26.28
N ASP A 37 4.91 -5.46 26.61
CA ASP A 37 4.09 -6.27 25.71
C ASP A 37 2.74 -5.62 25.33
N ALA A 38 2.46 -4.42 25.86
CA ALA A 38 1.22 -3.70 25.56
C ALA A 38 1.41 -2.76 24.35
N TYR A 39 0.45 -2.77 23.44
CA TYR A 39 0.45 -1.95 22.22
C TYR A 39 -0.53 -0.79 22.34
N TYR A 40 -0.24 0.32 21.64
CA TYR A 40 -1.25 1.33 21.36
C TYR A 40 -2.34 0.75 20.47
N ARG A 41 -3.57 1.30 20.61
CA ARG A 41 -4.64 0.95 19.67
C ARG A 41 -4.17 1.19 18.23
N PHE A 42 -4.22 0.14 17.41
CA PHE A 42 -3.78 0.23 16.03
C PHE A 42 -4.59 1.26 15.24
N ARG A 43 -3.88 2.07 14.46
CA ARG A 43 -4.47 2.98 13.47
C ARG A 43 -3.72 2.88 12.18
N GLN A 44 -4.45 2.54 11.12
CA GLN A 44 -3.89 2.46 9.78
C GLN A 44 -3.46 3.83 9.24
N SER A 45 -2.42 3.86 8.41
CA SER A 45 -2.06 5.02 7.59
C SER A 45 -3.27 5.47 6.77
N SER A 46 -3.66 6.74 6.91
CA SER A 46 -4.81 7.29 6.18
C SER A 46 -4.66 7.19 4.66
N ASN A 47 -3.44 7.31 4.13
CA ASN A 47 -3.16 7.18 2.70
C ASN A 47 -3.26 5.72 2.24
N PHE A 48 -2.73 4.79 3.03
CA PHE A 48 -2.83 3.37 2.74
C PHE A 48 -4.29 2.91 2.77
N PHE A 49 -5.04 3.28 3.82
CA PHE A 49 -6.46 2.95 3.94
C PHE A 49 -7.29 3.55 2.80
N TYR A 50 -7.01 4.80 2.41
CA TYR A 50 -7.69 5.46 1.28
C TYR A 50 -7.60 4.67 -0.02
N LEU A 51 -6.46 4.02 -0.28
CA LEU A 51 -6.21 3.27 -1.51
C LEU A 51 -6.62 1.79 -1.42
N THR A 52 -6.66 1.22 -0.21
CA THR A 52 -6.81 -0.23 -0.03
C THR A 52 -8.08 -0.64 0.70
N GLY A 53 -8.55 0.16 1.65
CA GLY A 53 -9.56 -0.25 2.63
C GLY A 53 -9.08 -1.29 3.64
N PHE A 54 -7.80 -1.67 3.58
CA PHE A 54 -7.23 -2.68 4.46
C PHE A 54 -6.84 -2.05 5.81
N ASP A 55 -7.38 -2.57 6.90
CA ASP A 55 -7.29 -2.00 8.25
C ASP A 55 -6.35 -2.77 9.20
N LYS A 56 -5.56 -3.71 8.67
CA LYS A 56 -4.60 -4.48 9.47
C LYS A 56 -3.18 -3.95 9.29
N PRO A 57 -2.29 -4.15 10.28
CA PRO A 57 -0.89 -3.75 10.18
C PRO A 57 -0.12 -4.59 9.17
N ASN A 58 1.12 -4.18 8.93
CA ASN A 58 2.10 -4.96 8.19
C ASN A 58 1.59 -5.42 6.82
N ALA A 59 1.32 -4.45 5.95
CA ALA A 59 0.93 -4.66 4.56
C ALA A 59 1.61 -3.66 3.64
N PHE A 60 1.67 -3.98 2.35
CA PHE A 60 2.34 -3.19 1.34
C PHE A 60 1.55 -3.24 0.03
N LEU A 61 1.45 -2.12 -0.65
CA LEU A 61 0.81 -1.98 -1.95
C LEU A 61 1.81 -1.44 -2.97
N MET A 62 1.93 -2.11 -4.11
CA MET A 62 2.53 -1.59 -5.34
C MET A 62 1.43 -1.31 -6.36
N LEU A 63 1.42 -0.11 -6.92
CA LEU A 63 0.58 0.22 -8.08
C LEU A 63 1.49 0.49 -9.27
N ILE A 64 1.43 -0.36 -10.27
CA ILE A 64 2.34 -0.40 -11.41
C ILE A 64 1.62 0.12 -12.63
N LYS A 65 2.21 1.09 -13.35
CA LYS A 65 1.69 1.61 -14.61
C LYS A 65 2.72 1.41 -15.72
N LYS A 66 2.46 0.44 -16.60
CA LYS A 66 3.27 0.14 -17.80
C LYS A 66 2.40 0.13 -19.05
N LYS A 67 2.81 0.81 -20.12
CA LYS A 67 2.07 0.84 -21.41
C LYS A 67 0.59 1.17 -21.21
N ASN A 68 0.28 2.16 -20.36
CA ASN A 68 -1.08 2.57 -19.97
C ASN A 68 -1.93 1.50 -19.28
N LYS A 69 -1.38 0.32 -19.00
CA LYS A 69 -2.03 -0.70 -18.16
C LYS A 69 -1.64 -0.48 -16.71
N VAL A 70 -2.59 -0.71 -15.82
CA VAL A 70 -2.41 -0.55 -14.37
C VAL A 70 -2.58 -1.90 -13.71
N LYS A 71 -1.66 -2.24 -12.82
CA LYS A 71 -1.70 -3.47 -12.01
C LYS A 71 -1.44 -3.13 -10.54
N SER A 72 -2.26 -3.63 -9.66
CA SER A 72 -2.12 -3.53 -8.21
C SER A 72 -1.60 -4.85 -7.63
N VAL A 73 -0.47 -4.81 -6.94
CA VAL A 73 0.12 -5.95 -6.24
C VAL A 73 0.12 -5.64 -4.75
N PHE A 74 -0.44 -6.55 -3.96
CA PHE A 74 -0.57 -6.40 -2.52
C PHE A 74 0.22 -7.49 -1.80
N CYS A 75 0.94 -7.11 -0.74
CA CYS A 75 1.65 -8.06 0.12
C CYS A 75 1.22 -7.86 1.58
N SER A 76 1.08 -8.96 2.30
CA SER A 76 0.73 -8.96 3.73
C SER A 76 1.47 -10.05 4.49
N LYS A 77 1.33 -10.05 5.81
CA LYS A 77 1.81 -11.14 6.66
C LYS A 77 1.08 -12.45 6.29
N LYS A 78 1.82 -13.54 6.21
CA LYS A 78 1.25 -14.88 6.01
C LYS A 78 0.44 -15.31 7.23
N PRO A 79 -0.77 -15.89 7.04
CA PRO A 79 -1.52 -16.48 8.14
C PRO A 79 -0.71 -17.55 8.86
N ASN A 80 -0.68 -17.49 10.19
CA ASN A 80 -0.03 -18.46 11.04
C ASN A 80 -1.00 -18.86 12.16
N LYS A 81 -1.29 -20.14 12.31
CA LYS A 81 -2.24 -20.66 13.30
C LYS A 81 -1.89 -20.27 14.75
N HIS A 82 -0.61 -20.19 15.06
CA HIS A 82 -0.16 -19.80 16.41
C HIS A 82 -0.50 -18.32 16.69
N ASP A 83 -0.25 -17.44 15.72
CA ASP A 83 -0.53 -16.01 15.87
C ASP A 83 -2.05 -15.73 15.88
N GLU A 84 -2.83 -16.54 15.16
CA GLU A 84 -4.30 -16.37 15.06
C GLU A 84 -5.03 -16.51 16.39
N ILE A 85 -4.46 -17.21 17.37
CA ILE A 85 -5.02 -17.32 18.74
C ILE A 85 -5.08 -15.95 19.41
N TRP A 86 -4.08 -15.09 19.15
CA TRP A 86 -3.92 -13.78 19.77
C TRP A 86 -4.44 -12.63 18.92
N THR A 87 -4.28 -12.72 17.62
CA THR A 87 -4.57 -11.62 16.67
C THR A 87 -5.88 -11.80 15.91
N GLY A 88 -6.53 -12.96 16.09
CA GLY A 88 -7.68 -13.37 15.28
C GLY A 88 -7.27 -13.87 13.89
N LYS A 89 -8.22 -14.46 13.20
CA LYS A 89 -8.00 -15.09 11.89
C LYS A 89 -7.56 -14.09 10.84
N LEU A 90 -6.43 -14.35 10.19
CA LEU A 90 -5.92 -13.60 9.06
C LEU A 90 -6.52 -14.13 7.74
N LEU A 91 -6.72 -13.22 6.80
CA LEU A 91 -7.20 -13.57 5.46
C LEU A 91 -6.06 -14.16 4.62
N SER A 92 -6.37 -15.20 3.84
CA SER A 92 -5.45 -15.70 2.83
C SER A 92 -5.25 -14.69 1.68
N SER A 93 -4.15 -14.81 0.93
CA SER A 93 -3.88 -13.95 -0.24
C SER A 93 -5.04 -13.94 -1.24
N LYS A 94 -5.65 -15.10 -1.50
CA LYS A 94 -6.84 -15.23 -2.38
C LYS A 94 -8.06 -14.46 -1.84
N GLN A 95 -8.30 -14.54 -0.53
CA GLN A 95 -9.39 -13.79 0.11
C GLN A 95 -9.13 -12.28 0.07
N ILE A 96 -7.88 -11.85 0.35
CA ILE A 96 -7.50 -10.43 0.26
C ILE A 96 -7.69 -9.92 -1.15
N MET A 97 -7.19 -10.63 -2.16
CA MET A 97 -7.33 -10.27 -3.57
C MET A 97 -8.81 -10.07 -3.94
N ASN A 98 -9.66 -11.02 -3.57
CA ASN A 98 -11.09 -10.96 -3.90
C ASN A 98 -11.85 -9.89 -3.14
N ASN A 99 -11.57 -9.73 -1.83
CA ASN A 99 -12.31 -8.82 -0.96
C ASN A 99 -11.94 -7.35 -1.20
N TYR A 100 -10.69 -7.06 -1.58
CA TYR A 100 -10.18 -5.69 -1.77
C TYR A 100 -9.93 -5.33 -3.24
N GLY A 101 -10.10 -6.30 -4.17
CA GLY A 101 -9.99 -6.08 -5.61
C GLY A 101 -8.57 -5.72 -6.04
N PHE A 102 -7.57 -6.49 -5.60
CA PHE A 102 -6.20 -6.41 -6.11
C PHE A 102 -6.01 -7.36 -7.28
N ASP A 103 -5.11 -7.02 -8.20
CA ASP A 103 -4.80 -7.85 -9.37
C ASP A 103 -3.86 -9.01 -9.02
N ALA A 104 -3.06 -8.85 -7.98
CA ALA A 104 -2.24 -9.90 -7.39
C ALA A 104 -2.08 -9.68 -5.89
N CYS A 105 -1.96 -10.77 -5.14
CA CYS A 105 -1.71 -10.73 -3.71
C CYS A 105 -0.73 -11.85 -3.33
N ASP A 106 0.26 -11.53 -2.52
CA ASP A 106 1.26 -12.45 -2.00
C ASP A 106 1.62 -12.11 -0.55
N TYR A 107 2.62 -12.81 -0.03
CA TYR A 107 3.11 -12.61 1.33
C TYR A 107 4.49 -11.95 1.34
N PHE A 108 4.90 -11.41 2.50
CA PHE A 108 6.17 -10.71 2.64
C PHE A 108 7.40 -11.57 2.31
N GLU A 109 7.30 -12.88 2.44
CA GLU A 109 8.38 -13.80 2.06
C GLU A 109 8.77 -13.69 0.57
N SER A 110 7.83 -13.24 -0.26
CA SER A 110 8.05 -13.04 -1.70
C SER A 110 8.42 -11.60 -2.08
N ILE A 111 8.52 -10.67 -1.11
CA ILE A 111 8.56 -9.23 -1.41
C ILE A 111 9.79 -8.80 -2.21
N GLU A 112 10.96 -9.37 -1.93
CA GLU A 112 12.19 -9.09 -2.67
C GLU A 112 12.04 -9.44 -4.16
N LYS A 113 11.53 -10.65 -4.44
CA LYS A 113 11.25 -11.10 -5.79
C LYS A 113 10.21 -10.20 -6.48
N ILE A 114 9.14 -9.84 -5.76
CA ILE A 114 8.08 -8.97 -6.28
C ILE A 114 8.63 -7.59 -6.61
N MET A 115 9.42 -6.99 -5.73
CA MET A 115 10.05 -5.69 -5.97
C MET A 115 10.98 -5.76 -7.17
N ARG A 116 11.89 -6.72 -7.22
CA ARG A 116 12.84 -6.88 -8.32
C ARG A 116 12.13 -6.95 -9.67
N VAL A 117 11.17 -7.88 -9.83
CA VAL A 117 10.47 -8.10 -11.11
C VAL A 117 9.66 -6.86 -11.55
N ASN A 118 9.14 -6.10 -10.60
CA ASN A 118 8.26 -4.97 -10.92
C ASN A 118 8.99 -3.63 -10.97
N LEU A 119 10.21 -3.51 -10.44
CA LEU A 119 11.03 -2.30 -10.53
C LEU A 119 12.02 -2.32 -11.69
N GLU A 120 12.37 -3.49 -12.20
CA GLU A 120 13.21 -3.64 -13.37
C GLU A 120 12.57 -2.95 -14.59
N GLY A 121 13.33 -2.06 -15.26
CA GLY A 121 12.89 -1.28 -16.41
C GLY A 121 11.80 -0.26 -16.13
N ILE A 122 11.58 0.11 -14.85
CA ILE A 122 10.74 1.24 -14.44
C ILE A 122 11.57 2.52 -14.44
N SER A 123 11.01 3.59 -14.98
CA SER A 123 11.69 4.90 -15.02
C SER A 123 11.43 5.75 -13.79
N VAL A 124 10.21 5.69 -13.23
CA VAL A 124 9.77 6.62 -12.19
C VAL A 124 9.16 5.88 -11.00
N ILE A 125 9.56 6.26 -9.81
CA ILE A 125 8.97 5.77 -8.56
C ILE A 125 8.25 6.91 -7.82
N TYR A 126 7.03 6.65 -7.42
CA TYR A 126 6.28 7.44 -6.44
C TYR A 126 6.30 6.69 -5.12
N HIS A 127 6.90 7.23 -4.07
CA HIS A 127 6.88 6.53 -2.80
C HIS A 127 6.52 7.43 -1.61
N SER A 128 6.03 6.77 -0.57
CA SER A 128 5.80 7.31 0.76
C SER A 128 6.27 6.32 1.83
N LEU A 129 7.34 5.57 1.52
CA LEU A 129 7.94 4.63 2.47
C LEU A 129 8.47 5.40 3.67
N LYS A 130 8.39 4.78 4.82
CA LYS A 130 8.98 5.30 6.06
C LYS A 130 10.44 4.87 6.12
N GLU A 131 11.28 5.71 6.69
CA GLU A 131 12.65 5.32 7.00
C GLU A 131 12.68 4.20 8.05
N ASP A 132 13.75 3.44 8.08
CA ASP A 132 14.02 2.36 9.05
C ASP A 132 12.96 1.24 9.08
N THR A 133 12.22 1.03 7.98
CA THR A 133 11.31 -0.10 7.85
C THR A 133 11.91 -1.23 7.02
N PHE A 134 11.43 -2.45 7.27
CA PHE A 134 11.80 -3.62 6.47
C PHE A 134 11.55 -3.38 4.97
N ILE A 135 10.40 -2.78 4.63
CA ILE A 135 10.03 -2.48 3.24
C ILE A 135 11.00 -1.49 2.60
N LYS A 136 11.40 -0.44 3.33
CA LYS A 136 12.38 0.53 2.83
C LYS A 136 13.73 -0.13 2.56
N LYS A 137 14.19 -0.98 3.47
CA LYS A 137 15.44 -1.74 3.30
C LYS A 137 15.39 -2.63 2.06
N VAL A 138 14.33 -3.42 1.90
CA VAL A 138 14.16 -4.27 0.70
C VAL A 138 14.13 -3.44 -0.58
N PHE A 139 13.50 -2.27 -0.54
CA PHE A 139 13.49 -1.33 -1.67
C PHE A 139 14.90 -0.84 -2.01
N ASP A 140 15.66 -0.36 -1.03
CA ASP A 140 17.01 0.16 -1.25
C ASP A 140 17.98 -0.92 -1.75
N ASP A 141 17.90 -2.12 -1.17
CA ASP A 141 18.67 -3.28 -1.60
C ASP A 141 18.30 -3.68 -3.05
N THR A 142 17.02 -3.61 -3.41
CA THR A 142 16.55 -3.92 -4.76
C THR A 142 17.12 -2.90 -5.77
N ILE A 143 17.02 -1.59 -5.49
CA ILE A 143 17.58 -0.55 -6.35
C ILE A 143 19.10 -0.73 -6.52
N SER A 144 19.83 -0.91 -5.42
CA SER A 144 21.27 -1.16 -5.45
C SER A 144 21.65 -2.39 -6.31
N ASN A 145 20.84 -3.44 -6.24
CA ASN A 145 21.07 -4.65 -7.02
C ASN A 145 20.75 -4.47 -8.52
N LEU A 146 19.74 -3.68 -8.87
CA LEU A 146 19.45 -3.31 -10.26
C LEU A 146 20.58 -2.46 -10.85
N ASP A 147 21.06 -1.45 -10.10
CA ASP A 147 22.17 -0.59 -10.52
C ASP A 147 23.44 -1.38 -10.83
N LYS A 148 23.79 -2.39 -10.04
CA LYS A 148 24.94 -3.27 -10.28
C LYS A 148 24.82 -4.08 -11.59
N GLN A 149 23.60 -4.25 -12.11
CA GLN A 149 23.34 -5.00 -13.34
C GLN A 149 23.30 -4.13 -14.59
N TYR A 150 23.60 -2.82 -14.47
CA TYR A 150 23.63 -1.88 -15.59
C TYR A 150 24.40 -2.40 -16.81
N ARG A 151 25.59 -3.02 -16.62
CA ARG A 151 26.38 -3.59 -17.70
C ARG A 151 25.70 -4.75 -18.46
N LYS A 152 24.63 -5.34 -17.87
CA LYS A 152 23.81 -6.38 -18.50
C LYS A 152 22.57 -5.81 -19.21
N GLY A 153 22.48 -4.48 -19.33
CA GLY A 153 21.33 -3.80 -19.94
C GLY A 153 20.10 -3.72 -19.04
N VAL A 154 20.26 -3.96 -17.74
CA VAL A 154 19.16 -3.79 -16.77
C VAL A 154 19.03 -2.31 -16.42
N GLU A 155 17.84 -1.76 -16.61
CA GLU A 155 17.53 -0.37 -16.25
C GLU A 155 16.93 -0.32 -14.84
N SER A 156 17.50 0.54 -13.99
CA SER A 156 16.93 0.89 -12.69
C SER A 156 16.15 2.21 -12.75
N PRO A 157 15.23 2.46 -11.82
CA PRO A 157 14.49 3.71 -11.75
C PRO A 157 15.42 4.92 -11.56
N SER A 158 15.24 5.94 -12.40
CA SER A 158 16.07 7.14 -12.41
C SER A 158 15.43 8.36 -11.74
N GLN A 159 14.12 8.32 -11.46
CA GLN A 159 13.38 9.44 -10.89
C GLN A 159 12.53 9.00 -9.72
N VAL A 160 12.52 9.81 -8.65
CA VAL A 160 11.74 9.57 -7.45
C VAL A 160 10.88 10.77 -7.13
N TYR A 161 9.57 10.55 -7.02
CA TYR A 161 8.58 11.58 -6.68
C TYR A 161 7.88 11.28 -5.36
N SER A 162 7.51 12.34 -4.66
CA SER A 162 6.73 12.24 -3.43
C SER A 162 5.28 11.83 -3.72
N LEU A 163 4.94 10.60 -3.36
CA LEU A 163 3.56 10.12 -3.45
C LEU A 163 2.59 10.93 -2.58
N LYS A 164 3.06 11.48 -1.45
CA LYS A 164 2.23 12.31 -0.56
C LYS A 164 1.61 13.49 -1.29
N LYS A 165 2.37 14.18 -2.16
CA LYS A 165 1.87 15.34 -2.91
C LYS A 165 0.69 14.96 -3.82
N VAL A 166 0.81 13.83 -4.52
CA VAL A 166 -0.25 13.31 -5.40
C VAL A 166 -1.48 12.91 -4.59
N LEU A 167 -1.29 12.17 -3.51
CA LEU A 167 -2.40 11.73 -2.66
C LEU A 167 -3.11 12.89 -1.96
N HIS A 168 -2.38 13.92 -1.53
CA HIS A 168 -2.99 15.11 -0.93
C HIS A 168 -3.91 15.80 -1.93
N LYS A 169 -3.47 15.97 -3.19
CA LYS A 169 -4.30 16.53 -4.27
C LYS A 169 -5.58 15.71 -4.47
N LEU A 170 -5.47 14.39 -4.56
CA LEU A 170 -6.63 13.50 -4.75
C LEU A 170 -7.60 13.50 -3.57
N ARG A 171 -7.11 13.70 -2.33
CA ARG A 171 -7.90 13.71 -1.10
C ARG A 171 -8.41 15.08 -0.70
N LEU A 172 -8.02 16.14 -1.41
CA LEU A 172 -8.46 17.51 -1.13
C LEU A 172 -9.97 17.62 -1.32
N VAL A 173 -10.49 17.14 -2.43
CA VAL A 173 -11.93 17.12 -2.72
C VAL A 173 -12.50 15.76 -2.33
N LYS A 174 -13.48 15.76 -1.40
CA LYS A 174 -14.11 14.54 -0.87
C LYS A 174 -15.16 14.02 -1.83
N ASP A 175 -15.18 12.72 -2.04
CA ASP A 175 -16.23 12.07 -2.80
C ASP A 175 -17.52 11.91 -1.96
N LYS A 176 -18.61 11.47 -2.62
CA LYS A 176 -19.92 11.30 -1.97
C LYS A 176 -19.88 10.32 -0.79
N ASP A 177 -19.08 9.26 -0.89
CA ASP A 177 -18.94 8.24 0.15
C ASP A 177 -18.15 8.77 1.34
N GLU A 178 -17.12 9.59 1.08
CA GLU A 178 -16.36 10.28 2.12
C GLU A 178 -17.25 11.27 2.87
N ILE A 179 -18.04 12.08 2.17
CA ILE A 179 -18.97 13.04 2.76
C ILE A 179 -20.01 12.32 3.63
N LYS A 180 -20.57 11.20 3.14
CA LYS A 180 -21.52 10.37 3.90
C LYS A 180 -20.91 9.88 5.22
N ASN A 181 -19.66 9.40 5.18
CA ASN A 181 -18.97 8.92 6.37
C ASN A 181 -18.60 10.05 7.34
N ILE A 182 -18.20 11.22 6.84
CA ILE A 182 -17.93 12.39 7.67
C ILE A 182 -19.20 12.82 8.38
N ARG A 183 -20.34 12.95 7.68
CA ARG A 183 -21.64 13.28 8.30
C ARG A 183 -22.01 12.29 9.40
N LYS A 184 -21.90 10.98 9.13
CA LYS A 184 -22.16 9.96 10.14
C LYS A 184 -21.27 10.10 11.38
N ALA A 185 -20.00 10.37 11.19
CA ALA A 185 -19.06 10.59 12.30
C ALA A 185 -19.43 11.85 13.10
N THR A 186 -19.80 12.93 12.42
CA THR A 186 -20.25 14.19 13.05
C THR A 186 -21.54 13.96 13.86
N ASP A 187 -22.51 13.23 13.32
CA ASP A 187 -23.77 12.91 14.02
C ASP A 187 -23.53 12.11 15.32
N ILE A 188 -22.58 11.14 15.26
CA ILE A 188 -22.20 10.35 16.44
C ILE A 188 -21.53 11.27 17.49
N SER A 189 -20.57 12.10 17.07
CA SER A 189 -19.91 13.04 17.97
C SER A 189 -20.88 14.02 18.60
N SER A 190 -21.79 14.60 17.81
CA SER A 190 -22.80 15.52 18.29
C SER A 190 -23.73 14.92 19.35
N LYS A 191 -24.09 13.63 19.19
CA LYS A 191 -24.90 12.90 20.18
C LYS A 191 -24.13 12.54 21.45
N ALA A 192 -22.79 12.43 21.37
CA ALA A 192 -21.94 12.12 22.51
C ALA A 192 -21.65 13.35 23.39
N HIS A 193 -21.73 14.54 22.84
CA HIS A 193 -21.62 15.83 23.55
C HIS A 193 -22.96 16.32 24.06
#